data_5d98a9e5cd197f757401748a8d205052
#
_entry.id   5d98a9e5cd197f757401748a8d205052
#
_cell.length_a   1.000
_cell.length_b   1.000
_cell.length_c   1.000
_cell.angle_alpha   90.00
_cell.angle_beta   90.00
_cell.angle_gamma   90.00
#
_symmetry.space_group_name_H-M   'P 1'
#
loop_
_entity.id
_entity.type
_entity.pdbx_description
1 polymer ?
#
loop_
_entity_poly.entity_id
_entity_poly.type
_entity_poly.pdbx_seq_one_letter_code
_entity_poly.pdbx_strand_id
1 'polypeptide(L)'
;MTSARPRIVMVNASLGIRDAFADRGIDAEIVTSTDEAELRACLEARTDVVALGFERSQLSPSAALEIIAATQSRPAIILIDPQKRLKHLQQLAAKLHLNAPIHTHGLSDAADSLLEALEAAHRLAPDASELRRALDEHDLMLYYQPKLDCANDRSIVGVEALVRWSHPQLGVLLPSCILPLAATSGLLTEITDFTLTEAIQQYVAWRNQGIDLPIAVNLAPALIRDGGFVERLLNSLHQFDISPSRLTLELKETQNVIDRDLCLDVLKRLRQAGIGLALDDYGAGLSSITELYKLPFTEVKIDRDLIADASRARDARVVLRAIVRLAHELSIDVTGEGVETHAEFAAALAAGCDSVQGRLLCEPRPPFQVEQFLRSNEVDFRPKRGVGQTDGLRVAAH
;
A
#
# COMPACT_ATOMS: atom_id res chain seq x y z
N MET A 1 -27.39 -1.30 4.34
CA MET A 1 -25.99 -1.69 4.62
C MET A 1 -25.51 -2.45 3.39
N THR A 2 -24.82 -1.80 2.47
CA THR A 2 -24.23 -2.47 1.31
C THR A 2 -22.91 -3.07 1.80
N SER A 3 -22.91 -4.37 2.11
CA SER A 3 -21.67 -5.14 2.29
C SER A 3 -20.78 -4.89 1.07
N ALA A 4 -19.51 -4.56 1.27
CA ALA A 4 -18.57 -4.47 0.18
C ALA A 4 -18.59 -5.79 -0.58
N ARG A 5 -18.59 -5.74 -1.93
CA ARG A 5 -18.55 -6.95 -2.76
C ARG A 5 -17.35 -7.80 -2.38
N PRO A 6 -17.51 -9.10 -2.16
CA PRO A 6 -16.37 -9.99 -1.92
C PRO A 6 -15.45 -10.01 -3.13
N ARG A 7 -14.15 -10.02 -2.88
CA ARG A 7 -13.12 -10.06 -3.93
C ARG A 7 -12.46 -11.42 -3.99
N ILE A 8 -12.55 -12.05 -5.16
CA ILE A 8 -12.05 -13.39 -5.43
C ILE A 8 -10.94 -13.31 -6.47
N VAL A 9 -9.76 -13.79 -6.12
CA VAL A 9 -8.65 -13.92 -7.05
C VAL A 9 -8.60 -15.34 -7.59
N MET A 10 -8.70 -15.49 -8.89
CA MET A 10 -8.63 -16.77 -9.59
C MET A 10 -7.25 -16.96 -10.22
N VAL A 11 -6.54 -17.98 -9.80
CA VAL A 11 -5.25 -18.37 -10.37
C VAL A 11 -5.43 -19.68 -11.13
N ASN A 12 -5.19 -19.69 -12.43
CA ASN A 12 -5.27 -20.88 -13.27
C ASN A 12 -6.63 -21.61 -13.21
N ALA A 13 -7.70 -20.89 -12.97
CA ALA A 13 -9.03 -21.46 -12.87
C ALA A 13 -9.85 -21.05 -14.12
N SER A 14 -10.71 -21.97 -14.61
CA SER A 14 -11.43 -21.77 -15.86
C SER A 14 -12.54 -20.71 -15.77
N LEU A 15 -12.86 -20.10 -16.91
CA LEU A 15 -13.93 -19.10 -17.09
C LEU A 15 -15.33 -19.64 -16.68
N GLY A 16 -15.56 -20.97 -16.67
CA GLY A 16 -16.82 -21.57 -16.25
C GLY A 16 -17.25 -21.28 -14.81
N ILE A 17 -16.32 -20.85 -13.97
CA ILE A 17 -16.62 -20.44 -12.57
C ILE A 17 -17.36 -19.10 -12.55
N ARG A 18 -17.04 -18.17 -13.45
CA ARG A 18 -17.77 -16.88 -13.57
C ARG A 18 -19.25 -17.09 -13.89
N ASP A 19 -19.53 -17.99 -14.83
CA ASP A 19 -20.89 -18.31 -15.26
C ASP A 19 -21.66 -18.97 -14.10
N ALA A 20 -21.01 -19.89 -13.36
CA ALA A 20 -21.60 -20.54 -12.20
C ALA A 20 -21.93 -19.59 -11.04
N PHE A 21 -21.22 -18.47 -10.91
CA PHE A 21 -21.53 -17.40 -9.95
C PHE A 21 -22.71 -16.54 -10.40
N ALA A 22 -22.70 -16.14 -11.68
CA ALA A 22 -23.80 -15.35 -12.25
C ALA A 22 -25.13 -16.12 -12.14
N ASP A 23 -25.14 -17.41 -12.41
CA ASP A 23 -26.31 -18.29 -12.32
C ASP A 23 -26.86 -18.40 -10.88
N ARG A 24 -26.02 -18.19 -9.87
CA ARG A 24 -26.42 -18.23 -8.44
C ARG A 24 -26.64 -16.86 -7.82
N GLY A 25 -26.55 -15.79 -8.63
CA GLY A 25 -26.76 -14.42 -8.15
C GLY A 25 -25.68 -13.94 -7.17
N ILE A 26 -24.49 -14.53 -7.18
CA ILE A 26 -23.37 -14.11 -6.32
C ILE A 26 -22.75 -12.85 -6.92
N ASP A 27 -22.88 -11.72 -6.21
CA ASP A 27 -22.30 -10.43 -6.58
C ASP A 27 -20.88 -10.32 -5.99
N ALA A 28 -19.88 -10.80 -6.74
CA ALA A 28 -18.47 -10.78 -6.34
C ALA A 28 -17.59 -10.10 -7.40
N GLU A 29 -16.53 -9.42 -6.97
CA GLU A 29 -15.46 -8.95 -7.84
C GLU A 29 -14.52 -10.12 -8.14
N ILE A 30 -14.44 -10.55 -9.39
CA ILE A 30 -13.58 -11.67 -9.80
C ILE A 30 -12.41 -11.12 -10.61
N VAL A 31 -11.22 -11.28 -10.06
CA VAL A 31 -9.94 -10.93 -10.70
C VAL A 31 -9.21 -12.21 -11.08
N THR A 32 -8.67 -12.27 -12.29
CA THR A 32 -7.83 -13.40 -12.72
C THR A 32 -6.37 -13.01 -12.63
N SER A 33 -5.53 -13.94 -12.16
CA SER A 33 -4.08 -13.78 -12.13
C SER A 33 -3.44 -14.95 -12.87
N THR A 34 -2.48 -14.65 -13.73
CA THR A 34 -1.78 -15.62 -14.56
C THR A 34 -0.30 -15.75 -14.24
N ASP A 35 0.25 -14.79 -13.51
CA ASP A 35 1.66 -14.74 -13.12
C ASP A 35 1.85 -14.29 -11.65
N GLU A 36 3.10 -14.34 -11.20
CA GLU A 36 3.48 -14.02 -9.83
C GLU A 36 3.24 -12.54 -9.47
N ALA A 37 3.55 -11.63 -10.38
CA ALA A 37 3.44 -10.19 -10.12
C ALA A 37 1.97 -9.77 -9.98
N GLU A 38 1.11 -10.27 -10.86
CA GLU A 38 -0.34 -10.06 -10.78
C GLU A 38 -0.93 -10.64 -9.48
N LEU A 39 -0.51 -11.85 -9.07
CA LEU A 39 -0.99 -12.44 -7.82
C LEU A 39 -0.57 -11.62 -6.61
N ARG A 40 0.68 -11.16 -6.55
CA ARG A 40 1.16 -10.31 -5.46
C ARG A 40 0.37 -9.00 -5.39
N ALA A 41 0.16 -8.33 -6.51
CA ALA A 41 -0.64 -7.11 -6.59
C ALA A 41 -2.10 -7.35 -6.13
N CYS A 42 -2.70 -8.47 -6.51
CA CYS A 42 -4.03 -8.84 -6.06
C CYS A 42 -4.11 -9.07 -4.54
N LEU A 43 -3.09 -9.71 -3.95
CA LEU A 43 -3.05 -10.01 -2.52
C LEU A 43 -2.78 -8.78 -1.64
N GLU A 44 -2.24 -7.72 -2.19
CA GLU A 44 -2.07 -6.42 -1.49
C GLU A 44 -3.35 -5.62 -1.41
N ALA A 45 -4.21 -5.77 -2.40
CA ALA A 45 -5.58 -5.32 -2.26
C ALA A 45 -6.35 -6.30 -1.36
N ARG A 46 -7.49 -5.85 -0.81
CA ARG A 46 -8.38 -6.75 -0.07
C ARG A 46 -8.71 -7.96 -0.96
N THR A 47 -8.34 -9.15 -0.52
CA THR A 47 -8.68 -10.42 -1.18
C THR A 47 -9.33 -11.32 -0.16
N ASP A 48 -10.59 -11.68 -0.39
CA ASP A 48 -11.36 -12.52 0.54
C ASP A 48 -11.10 -14.00 0.26
N VAL A 49 -10.96 -14.38 -1.01
CA VAL A 49 -10.73 -15.77 -1.43
C VAL A 49 -9.73 -15.84 -2.58
N VAL A 50 -8.84 -16.82 -2.55
CA VAL A 50 -8.00 -17.21 -3.69
C VAL A 50 -8.42 -18.60 -4.15
N ALA A 51 -8.87 -18.71 -5.39
CA ALA A 51 -9.19 -19.96 -6.04
C ALA A 51 -8.04 -20.41 -6.95
N LEU A 52 -7.39 -21.51 -6.60
CA LEU A 52 -6.25 -22.08 -7.33
C LEU A 52 -6.70 -23.24 -8.21
N GLY A 53 -6.58 -23.10 -9.52
CA GLY A 53 -6.81 -24.16 -10.49
C GLY A 53 -5.53 -24.82 -10.98
N PHE A 54 -5.68 -25.86 -11.84
CA PHE A 54 -4.57 -26.63 -12.39
C PHE A 54 -4.43 -26.47 -13.91
N GLU A 55 -5.02 -25.46 -14.48
CA GLU A 55 -4.84 -25.16 -15.90
C GLU A 55 -3.39 -24.71 -16.19
N ARG A 56 -2.93 -24.92 -17.42
CA ARG A 56 -1.56 -24.55 -17.79
C ARG A 56 -1.40 -23.03 -17.77
N SER A 57 -0.58 -22.53 -16.87
CA SER A 57 -0.16 -21.13 -16.81
C SER A 57 1.30 -21.01 -16.40
N GLN A 58 1.80 -19.78 -16.35
CA GLN A 58 3.17 -19.46 -15.93
C GLN A 58 3.37 -19.67 -14.42
N LEU A 59 2.30 -19.57 -13.61
CA LEU A 59 2.34 -19.73 -12.17
C LEU A 59 1.78 -21.08 -11.75
N SER A 60 2.61 -21.93 -11.13
CA SER A 60 2.14 -23.20 -10.57
C SER A 60 1.33 -22.98 -9.29
N PRO A 61 0.37 -23.89 -8.97
CA PRO A 61 -0.37 -23.82 -7.72
C PRO A 61 0.53 -23.85 -6.46
N SER A 62 1.65 -24.55 -6.50
CA SER A 62 2.63 -24.57 -5.40
C SER A 62 3.31 -23.21 -5.21
N ALA A 63 3.75 -22.57 -6.31
CA ALA A 63 4.32 -21.23 -6.26
C ALA A 63 3.29 -20.20 -5.77
N ALA A 64 2.02 -20.32 -6.18
CA ALA A 64 0.95 -19.47 -5.69
C ALA A 64 0.76 -19.59 -4.17
N LEU A 65 0.80 -20.81 -3.61
CA LEU A 65 0.73 -21.01 -2.15
C LEU A 65 1.93 -20.40 -1.42
N GLU A 66 3.13 -20.49 -1.96
CA GLU A 66 4.33 -19.86 -1.39
C GLU A 66 4.22 -18.34 -1.39
N ILE A 67 3.69 -17.75 -2.47
CA ILE A 67 3.44 -16.31 -2.56
C ILE A 67 2.39 -15.87 -1.52
N ILE A 68 1.26 -16.61 -1.42
CA ILE A 68 0.23 -16.32 -0.42
C ILE A 68 0.81 -16.39 1.00
N ALA A 69 1.63 -17.40 1.28
CA ALA A 69 2.26 -17.56 2.59
C ALA A 69 3.26 -16.44 2.92
N ALA A 70 3.95 -15.92 1.91
CA ALA A 70 4.90 -14.82 2.05
C ALA A 70 4.22 -13.44 2.20
N THR A 71 2.93 -13.33 1.88
CA THR A 71 2.18 -12.07 2.04
C THR A 71 1.57 -11.96 3.44
N GLN A 72 1.24 -10.76 3.85
CA GLN A 72 0.51 -10.51 5.10
C GLN A 72 -1.00 -10.76 4.97
N SER A 73 -1.52 -10.87 3.75
CA SER A 73 -2.90 -11.23 3.48
C SER A 73 -3.14 -12.70 3.87
N ARG A 74 -4.33 -12.99 4.38
CA ARG A 74 -4.76 -14.35 4.77
C ARG A 74 -6.11 -14.67 4.13
N PRO A 75 -6.20 -14.73 2.78
CA PRO A 75 -7.43 -15.10 2.10
C PRO A 75 -7.82 -16.55 2.40
N ALA A 76 -9.09 -16.88 2.30
CA ALA A 76 -9.51 -18.26 2.21
C ALA A 76 -8.98 -18.87 0.89
N ILE A 77 -8.46 -20.09 0.95
CA ILE A 77 -7.86 -20.75 -0.22
C ILE A 77 -8.73 -21.91 -0.66
N ILE A 78 -9.10 -21.90 -1.93
CA ILE A 78 -9.83 -22.99 -2.57
C ILE A 78 -8.94 -23.63 -3.62
N LEU A 79 -8.75 -24.95 -3.53
CA LEU A 79 -8.05 -25.73 -4.52
C LEU A 79 -9.07 -26.40 -5.45
N ILE A 80 -9.02 -26.09 -6.74
CA ILE A 80 -9.94 -26.62 -7.75
C ILE A 80 -9.18 -27.60 -8.63
N ASP A 81 -9.29 -28.91 -8.38
CA ASP A 81 -8.64 -29.96 -9.17
C ASP A 81 -9.61 -31.05 -9.62
N PRO A 82 -9.99 -31.06 -10.91
CA PRO A 82 -10.85 -32.11 -11.47
C PRO A 82 -10.25 -33.51 -11.37
N GLN A 83 -8.94 -33.63 -11.22
CA GLN A 83 -8.19 -34.90 -11.22
C GLN A 83 -7.78 -35.37 -9.81
N LYS A 84 -8.24 -34.69 -8.75
CA LYS A 84 -7.99 -35.05 -7.33
C LYS A 84 -6.52 -35.20 -6.92
N ARG A 85 -5.62 -34.38 -7.48
CA ARG A 85 -4.15 -34.39 -7.19
C ARG A 85 -3.76 -33.55 -5.97
N LEU A 86 -4.65 -33.32 -5.04
CA LEU A 86 -4.58 -32.25 -4.03
C LEU A 86 -3.67 -32.54 -2.84
N LYS A 87 -3.34 -33.84 -2.55
CA LYS A 87 -2.59 -34.19 -1.34
C LYS A 87 -1.29 -33.43 -1.16
N HIS A 88 -0.54 -33.22 -2.25
CA HIS A 88 0.73 -32.50 -2.18
C HIS A 88 0.55 -31.03 -1.80
N LEU A 89 -0.45 -30.36 -2.37
CA LEU A 89 -0.72 -28.95 -2.10
C LEU A 89 -1.28 -28.74 -0.69
N GLN A 90 -2.08 -29.65 -0.18
CA GLN A 90 -2.55 -29.63 1.21
C GLN A 90 -1.38 -29.76 2.20
N GLN A 91 -0.44 -30.67 1.91
CA GLN A 91 0.76 -30.83 2.73
C GLN A 91 1.67 -29.59 2.65
N LEU A 92 1.80 -28.97 1.47
CA LEU A 92 2.55 -27.75 1.29
C LEU A 92 1.91 -26.58 2.06
N ALA A 93 0.59 -26.39 1.94
CA ALA A 93 -0.11 -25.34 2.66
C ALA A 93 0.02 -25.47 4.18
N ALA A 94 -0.05 -26.71 4.70
CA ALA A 94 0.18 -26.99 6.12
C ALA A 94 1.63 -26.64 6.55
N LYS A 95 2.63 -26.96 5.72
CA LYS A 95 4.04 -26.59 5.97
C LYS A 95 4.27 -25.09 5.97
N LEU A 96 3.53 -24.36 5.16
CA LEU A 96 3.61 -22.91 5.05
C LEU A 96 2.79 -22.18 6.13
N HIS A 97 2.22 -22.90 7.08
CA HIS A 97 1.38 -22.37 8.16
C HIS A 97 0.27 -21.43 7.66
N LEU A 98 -0.33 -21.79 6.53
CA LEU A 98 -1.49 -21.08 6.01
C LEU A 98 -2.69 -21.39 6.89
N ASN A 99 -3.09 -20.44 7.72
CA ASN A 99 -4.23 -20.58 8.64
C ASN A 99 -5.59 -20.43 7.94
N ALA A 100 -5.59 -20.05 6.66
CA ALA A 100 -6.82 -19.95 5.89
C ALA A 100 -7.42 -21.36 5.64
N PRO A 101 -8.73 -21.51 5.72
CA PRO A 101 -9.38 -22.79 5.39
C PRO A 101 -9.07 -23.16 3.93
N ILE A 102 -8.63 -24.40 3.72
CA ILE A 102 -8.38 -24.94 2.39
C ILE A 102 -9.53 -25.87 2.03
N HIS A 103 -10.26 -25.51 1.00
CA HIS A 103 -11.35 -26.32 0.47
C HIS A 103 -10.89 -26.99 -0.83
N THR A 104 -11.25 -28.28 -1.00
CA THR A 104 -10.87 -29.06 -2.18
C THR A 104 -12.12 -29.55 -2.86
N HIS A 105 -12.32 -29.18 -4.13
CA HIS A 105 -13.53 -29.52 -4.85
C HIS A 105 -13.29 -29.77 -6.33
N GLY A 106 -14.13 -30.62 -6.90
CA GLY A 106 -14.25 -30.77 -8.35
C GLY A 106 -14.95 -29.56 -8.98
N LEU A 107 -14.85 -29.41 -10.30
CA LEU A 107 -15.47 -28.29 -11.04
C LEU A 107 -16.97 -28.17 -10.87
N SER A 108 -17.70 -29.30 -10.67
CA SER A 108 -19.16 -29.31 -10.46
C SER A 108 -19.60 -28.67 -9.16
N ASP A 109 -18.75 -28.72 -8.12
CA ASP A 109 -19.09 -28.26 -6.78
C ASP A 109 -18.40 -26.93 -6.42
N ALA A 110 -17.63 -26.38 -7.36
CA ALA A 110 -16.76 -25.21 -7.15
C ALA A 110 -17.53 -23.97 -6.68
N ALA A 111 -18.75 -23.77 -7.17
CA ALA A 111 -19.55 -22.60 -6.80
C ALA A 111 -20.13 -22.69 -5.39
N ASP A 112 -20.59 -23.86 -4.95
CA ASP A 112 -21.13 -24.07 -3.59
C ASP A 112 -20.00 -23.94 -2.57
N SER A 113 -18.85 -24.51 -2.88
CA SER A 113 -17.64 -24.43 -2.07
C SER A 113 -17.06 -23.04 -1.96
N LEU A 114 -17.18 -22.26 -3.01
CA LEU A 114 -16.77 -20.87 -3.01
C LEU A 114 -17.73 -20.04 -2.14
N LEU A 115 -19.02 -20.35 -2.16
CA LEU A 115 -20.01 -19.74 -1.28
C LEU A 115 -19.70 -20.05 0.19
N GLU A 116 -19.42 -21.32 0.52
CA GLU A 116 -19.00 -21.73 1.86
C GLU A 116 -17.69 -21.04 2.29
N ALA A 117 -16.72 -20.92 1.38
CA ALA A 117 -15.46 -20.22 1.65
C ALA A 117 -15.66 -18.72 1.84
N LEU A 118 -16.55 -18.09 1.07
CA LEU A 118 -16.92 -16.68 1.26
C LEU A 118 -17.65 -16.48 2.59
N GLU A 119 -18.56 -17.37 2.96
CA GLU A 119 -19.23 -17.32 4.26
C GLU A 119 -18.26 -17.57 5.42
N ALA A 120 -17.29 -18.46 5.24
CA ALA A 120 -16.22 -18.70 6.21
C ALA A 120 -15.28 -17.47 6.31
N ALA A 121 -14.87 -16.91 5.18
CA ALA A 121 -14.08 -15.69 5.14
C ALA A 121 -14.84 -14.49 5.76
N HIS A 122 -16.15 -14.41 5.54
CA HIS A 122 -17.01 -13.38 6.14
C HIS A 122 -17.16 -13.55 7.65
N ARG A 123 -17.23 -14.81 8.13
CA ARG A 123 -17.25 -15.14 9.57
C ARG A 123 -15.92 -14.85 10.26
N LEU A 124 -14.82 -14.88 9.50
CA LEU A 124 -13.46 -14.57 9.98
C LEU A 124 -13.08 -13.12 9.71
N ALA A 125 -13.88 -12.34 8.95
CA ALA A 125 -13.60 -10.93 8.74
C ALA A 125 -13.76 -10.18 10.07
N PRO A 126 -12.76 -9.36 10.45
CA PRO A 126 -12.86 -8.60 11.70
C PRO A 126 -14.02 -7.62 11.63
N ASP A 127 -14.71 -7.45 12.74
CA ASP A 127 -15.82 -6.52 12.85
C ASP A 127 -15.44 -5.19 13.55
N ALA A 128 -16.39 -4.25 13.56
CA ALA A 128 -16.18 -2.94 14.16
C ALA A 128 -15.93 -2.98 15.69
N SER A 129 -16.48 -3.96 16.38
CA SER A 129 -16.28 -4.13 17.82
C SER A 129 -14.89 -4.66 18.13
N GLU A 130 -14.39 -5.55 17.30
CA GLU A 130 -13.01 -6.05 17.38
C GLU A 130 -11.99 -4.94 17.07
N LEU A 131 -12.25 -4.10 16.06
CA LEU A 131 -11.38 -2.94 15.76
C LEU A 131 -11.40 -1.91 16.91
N ARG A 132 -12.56 -1.66 17.52
CA ARG A 132 -12.65 -0.80 18.72
C ARG A 132 -11.82 -1.38 19.86
N ARG A 133 -11.97 -2.66 20.15
CA ARG A 133 -11.17 -3.34 21.16
C ARG A 133 -9.67 -3.26 20.85
N ALA A 134 -9.28 -3.47 19.60
CA ALA A 134 -7.88 -3.37 19.19
C ALA A 134 -7.26 -1.99 19.43
N LEU A 135 -8.04 -0.92 19.27
CA LEU A 135 -7.63 0.44 19.67
C LEU A 135 -7.43 0.54 21.19
N ASP A 136 -8.36 -0.01 21.98
CA ASP A 136 -8.35 0.10 23.43
C ASP A 136 -7.26 -0.79 24.07
N GLU A 137 -6.99 -1.96 23.49
CA GLU A 137 -6.05 -2.98 23.99
C GLU A 137 -4.63 -2.85 23.39
N HIS A 138 -4.37 -1.84 22.54
CA HIS A 138 -3.08 -1.60 21.88
C HIS A 138 -2.64 -2.72 20.91
N ASP A 139 -3.61 -3.39 20.27
CA ASP A 139 -3.35 -4.38 19.23
C ASP A 139 -3.03 -3.73 17.86
N LEU A 140 -3.19 -2.41 17.74
CA LEU A 140 -2.71 -1.65 16.58
C LEU A 140 -1.24 -1.32 16.75
N MET A 141 -0.51 -1.30 15.64
CA MET A 141 0.90 -0.94 15.57
C MET A 141 1.21 -0.21 14.28
N LEU A 142 2.39 0.41 14.18
CA LEU A 142 2.86 1.03 12.96
C LEU A 142 4.00 0.25 12.33
N TYR A 143 3.90 0.05 11.01
CA TYR A 143 5.02 -0.28 10.15
C TYR A 143 5.46 0.99 9.44
N TYR A 144 6.72 1.03 9.03
CA TYR A 144 7.28 2.19 8.36
C TYR A 144 7.89 1.78 7.03
N GLN A 145 7.62 2.58 6.00
CA GLN A 145 8.18 2.36 4.67
C GLN A 145 9.11 3.51 4.29
N PRO A 146 10.39 3.22 4.02
CA PRO A 146 11.36 4.23 3.62
C PRO A 146 11.05 4.86 2.26
N LYS A 147 11.32 6.19 2.18
CA LYS A 147 11.28 7.01 0.98
C LYS A 147 12.70 7.35 0.57
N LEU A 148 13.05 7.11 -0.69
CA LEU A 148 14.40 7.26 -1.24
C LEU A 148 14.50 8.53 -2.10
N ASP A 149 15.55 9.33 -1.90
CA ASP A 149 15.91 10.45 -2.77
C ASP A 149 16.36 9.94 -4.15
N CYS A 150 15.84 10.53 -5.21
CA CYS A 150 16.23 10.22 -6.58
C CYS A 150 17.50 10.90 -7.04
N ALA A 151 17.89 12.04 -6.44
CA ALA A 151 18.96 12.89 -6.89
C ALA A 151 20.28 12.70 -6.14
N ASN A 152 20.25 12.59 -4.80
CA ASN A 152 21.42 12.62 -3.94
C ASN A 152 21.77 11.24 -3.38
N ASP A 153 22.67 10.51 -4.03
CA ASP A 153 23.22 9.22 -3.59
C ASP A 153 22.18 8.18 -3.09
N ARG A 154 20.90 8.41 -3.43
CA ARG A 154 19.79 7.53 -3.03
C ARG A 154 19.68 7.36 -1.50
N SER A 155 19.87 8.44 -0.78
CA SER A 155 19.68 8.45 0.67
C SER A 155 18.20 8.34 1.04
N ILE A 156 17.93 7.81 2.22
CA ILE A 156 16.57 7.80 2.77
C ILE A 156 16.23 9.20 3.26
N VAL A 157 15.14 9.78 2.74
CA VAL A 157 14.71 11.16 3.04
C VAL A 157 13.53 11.23 3.99
N GLY A 158 12.92 10.11 4.30
CA GLY A 158 11.80 10.00 5.22
C GLY A 158 11.21 8.61 5.25
N VAL A 159 10.18 8.43 6.04
CA VAL A 159 9.41 7.18 6.13
C VAL A 159 7.92 7.49 6.19
N GLU A 160 7.09 6.63 5.63
CA GLU A 160 5.65 6.66 5.80
C GLU A 160 5.22 5.69 6.91
N ALA A 161 4.40 6.16 7.84
CA ALA A 161 3.81 5.36 8.91
C ALA A 161 2.49 4.73 8.44
N LEU A 162 2.45 3.40 8.48
CA LEU A 162 1.37 2.59 7.97
C LEU A 162 0.77 1.73 9.09
N VAL A 163 -0.48 1.97 9.43
CA VAL A 163 -1.17 1.22 10.49
C VAL A 163 -1.23 -0.29 10.14
N ARG A 164 -1.07 -1.11 11.17
CA ARG A 164 -1.23 -2.57 11.14
C ARG A 164 -2.05 -2.98 12.34
N TRP A 165 -2.76 -4.06 12.23
CA TRP A 165 -3.50 -4.64 13.35
C TRP A 165 -3.02 -6.07 13.61
N SER A 166 -2.48 -6.30 14.80
CA SER A 166 -2.09 -7.63 15.27
C SER A 166 -3.34 -8.38 15.74
N HIS A 167 -4.08 -8.94 14.78
CA HIS A 167 -5.31 -9.64 15.11
C HIS A 167 -5.00 -11.05 15.67
N PRO A 168 -5.61 -11.46 16.83
CA PRO A 168 -5.23 -12.69 17.50
C PRO A 168 -5.47 -13.96 16.68
N GLN A 169 -6.43 -13.94 15.75
CA GLN A 169 -6.79 -15.10 14.92
C GLN A 169 -6.33 -14.96 13.47
N LEU A 170 -6.25 -13.72 12.94
CA LEU A 170 -5.98 -13.46 11.54
C LEU A 170 -4.53 -13.01 11.27
N GLY A 171 -3.73 -12.86 12.32
CA GLY A 171 -2.36 -12.33 12.21
C GLY A 171 -2.34 -10.83 11.94
N VAL A 172 -1.33 -10.35 11.23
CA VAL A 172 -1.16 -8.91 10.96
C VAL A 172 -2.05 -8.48 9.80
N LEU A 173 -3.04 -7.64 10.09
CA LEU A 173 -3.95 -7.08 9.09
C LEU A 173 -3.42 -5.75 8.53
N LEU A 174 -3.66 -5.54 7.23
CA LEU A 174 -3.20 -4.39 6.46
C LEU A 174 -4.18 -3.21 6.54
N PRO A 175 -3.77 -1.99 6.18
CA PRO A 175 -4.66 -0.84 6.08
C PRO A 175 -5.88 -1.08 5.19
N SER A 176 -5.75 -1.88 4.13
CA SER A 176 -6.86 -2.26 3.24
C SER A 176 -7.99 -3.02 3.94
N CYS A 177 -7.72 -3.69 5.07
CA CYS A 177 -8.73 -4.32 5.92
C CYS A 177 -9.23 -3.37 7.01
N ILE A 178 -8.34 -2.56 7.57
CA ILE A 178 -8.62 -1.68 8.72
C ILE A 178 -9.42 -0.46 8.31
N LEU A 179 -8.96 0.27 7.27
CA LEU A 179 -9.52 1.58 6.91
C LEU A 179 -10.97 1.55 6.42
N PRO A 180 -11.41 0.59 5.56
CA PRO A 180 -12.82 0.47 5.20
C PRO A 180 -13.71 0.17 6.39
N LEU A 181 -13.27 -0.68 7.30
CA LEU A 181 -13.98 -1.01 8.53
C LEU A 181 -14.08 0.22 9.45
N ALA A 182 -12.97 0.95 9.62
CA ALA A 182 -12.92 2.20 10.37
C ALA A 182 -13.83 3.27 9.77
N ALA A 183 -13.88 3.40 8.43
CA ALA A 183 -14.75 4.35 7.74
C ALA A 183 -16.22 4.08 8.01
N THR A 184 -16.64 2.81 7.92
CA THR A 184 -18.04 2.41 8.13
C THR A 184 -18.47 2.47 9.59
N SER A 185 -17.53 2.32 10.53
CA SER A 185 -17.78 2.35 11.99
C SER A 185 -17.50 3.71 12.65
N GLY A 186 -17.03 4.70 11.87
CA GLY A 186 -16.72 6.04 12.40
C GLY A 186 -15.42 6.12 13.22
N LEU A 187 -14.52 5.13 13.09
CA LEU A 187 -13.26 5.02 13.84
C LEU A 187 -12.04 5.67 13.16
N LEU A 188 -12.20 6.22 11.93
CA LEU A 188 -11.07 6.80 11.19
C LEU A 188 -10.33 7.89 11.96
N THR A 189 -11.04 8.74 12.65
CA THR A 189 -10.45 9.84 13.45
C THR A 189 -9.57 9.27 14.55
N GLU A 190 -10.06 8.29 15.29
CA GLU A 190 -9.33 7.68 16.41
C GLU A 190 -8.11 6.88 15.94
N ILE A 191 -8.22 6.19 14.79
CA ILE A 191 -7.06 5.53 14.18
C ILE A 191 -6.01 6.55 13.74
N THR A 192 -6.43 7.70 13.20
CA THR A 192 -5.48 8.75 12.83
C THR A 192 -4.82 9.37 14.06
N ASP A 193 -5.56 9.64 15.12
CA ASP A 193 -5.01 10.15 16.39
C ASP A 193 -4.02 9.14 17.01
N PHE A 194 -4.36 7.84 17.00
CA PHE A 194 -3.45 6.76 17.38
C PHE A 194 -2.18 6.79 16.52
N THR A 195 -2.32 6.82 15.20
CA THR A 195 -1.18 6.80 14.26
C THR A 195 -0.27 8.00 14.48
N LEU A 196 -0.83 9.21 14.67
CA LEU A 196 -0.05 10.42 14.97
C LEU A 196 0.71 10.29 16.28
N THR A 197 0.05 9.80 17.33
CA THR A 197 0.67 9.62 18.65
C THR A 197 1.84 8.64 18.59
N GLU A 198 1.63 7.46 18.01
CA GLU A 198 2.67 6.43 17.86
C GLU A 198 3.81 6.90 16.94
N ALA A 199 3.51 7.61 15.84
CA ALA A 199 4.53 8.16 14.95
C ALA A 199 5.41 9.20 15.65
N ILE A 200 4.82 10.08 16.47
CA ILE A 200 5.55 11.07 17.28
C ILE A 200 6.47 10.37 18.30
N GLN A 201 5.96 9.36 19.01
CA GLN A 201 6.74 8.59 19.97
C GLN A 201 7.89 7.84 19.29
N GLN A 202 7.62 7.23 18.14
CA GLN A 202 8.64 6.52 17.36
C GLN A 202 9.72 7.46 16.84
N TYR A 203 9.34 8.67 16.38
CA TYR A 203 10.31 9.68 15.99
C TYR A 203 11.26 10.01 17.14
N VAL A 204 10.73 10.22 18.36
CA VAL A 204 11.55 10.47 19.56
C VAL A 204 12.50 9.31 19.84
N ALA A 205 12.00 8.06 19.75
CA ALA A 205 12.82 6.88 19.97
C ALA A 205 13.97 6.80 18.94
N TRP A 206 13.70 7.09 17.67
CA TRP A 206 14.71 7.12 16.61
C TRP A 206 15.72 8.27 16.78
N ARG A 207 15.23 9.49 17.07
CA ARG A 207 16.10 10.64 17.33
C ARG A 207 17.10 10.36 18.47
N ASN A 208 16.66 9.70 19.53
CA ASN A 208 17.52 9.31 20.64
C ASN A 208 18.60 8.28 20.24
N GLN A 209 18.41 7.59 19.14
CA GLN A 209 19.37 6.66 18.53
C GLN A 209 20.21 7.30 17.40
N GLY A 210 20.06 8.61 17.17
CA GLY A 210 20.74 9.35 16.10
C GLY A 210 20.11 9.20 14.72
N ILE A 211 18.86 8.68 14.62
CA ILE A 211 18.10 8.59 13.38
C ILE A 211 17.12 9.76 13.34
N ASP A 212 17.39 10.75 12.48
CA ASP A 212 16.56 11.96 12.32
C ASP A 212 15.86 11.96 10.95
N LEU A 213 14.80 11.15 10.82
CA LEU A 213 14.02 11.01 9.59
C LEU A 213 12.62 11.60 9.76
N PRO A 214 12.16 12.45 8.84
CA PRO A 214 10.77 12.88 8.79
C PRO A 214 9.82 11.69 8.66
N ILE A 215 8.66 11.78 9.32
CA ILE A 215 7.61 10.76 9.24
C ILE A 215 6.38 11.35 8.55
N ALA A 216 5.87 10.63 7.57
CA ALA A 216 4.60 10.93 6.91
C ALA A 216 3.48 10.09 7.54
N VAL A 217 2.31 10.69 7.74
CA VAL A 217 1.13 10.06 8.37
C VAL A 217 -0.12 10.41 7.57
N ASN A 218 -0.90 9.41 7.25
CA ASN A 218 -2.19 9.56 6.59
C ASN A 218 -3.20 10.30 7.49
N LEU A 219 -3.80 11.37 6.99
CA LEU A 219 -4.74 12.23 7.71
C LEU A 219 -6.19 11.93 7.31
N ALA A 220 -7.02 11.53 8.28
CA ALA A 220 -8.45 11.40 8.05
C ALA A 220 -9.10 12.77 7.78
N PRO A 221 -9.90 12.94 6.70
CA PRO A 221 -10.54 14.23 6.38
C PRO A 221 -11.43 14.79 7.48
N ALA A 222 -11.95 13.94 8.37
CA ALA A 222 -12.76 14.36 9.51
C ALA A 222 -11.97 15.22 10.52
N LEU A 223 -10.68 14.98 10.69
CA LEU A 223 -9.81 15.78 11.57
C LEU A 223 -9.61 17.22 11.08
N ILE A 224 -9.67 17.45 9.79
CA ILE A 224 -9.60 18.81 9.23
C ILE A 224 -10.81 19.65 9.71
N ARG A 225 -11.95 19.02 10.01
CA ARG A 225 -13.15 19.69 10.53
C ARG A 225 -13.14 19.86 12.05
N ASP A 226 -12.22 19.24 12.74
CA ASP A 226 -12.05 19.40 14.17
C ASP A 226 -11.30 20.70 14.48
N GLY A 227 -12.00 21.70 14.99
CA GLY A 227 -11.45 23.03 15.27
C GLY A 227 -10.29 23.04 16.27
N GLY A 228 -10.09 21.97 17.05
CA GLY A 228 -9.00 21.85 18.03
C GLY A 228 -7.82 21.00 17.53
N PHE A 229 -7.91 20.36 16.37
CA PHE A 229 -6.91 19.42 15.86
C PHE A 229 -5.51 20.04 15.73
N VAL A 230 -5.41 21.20 15.07
CA VAL A 230 -4.13 21.87 14.83
C VAL A 230 -3.42 22.18 16.14
N GLU A 231 -4.14 22.73 17.12
CA GLU A 231 -3.57 23.07 18.43
C GLU A 231 -3.10 21.83 19.19
N ARG A 232 -3.90 20.76 19.20
CA ARG A 232 -3.50 19.51 19.85
C ARG A 232 -2.25 18.93 19.23
N LEU A 233 -2.17 18.90 17.89
CA LEU A 233 -1.02 18.39 17.18
C LEU A 233 0.24 19.21 17.45
N LEU A 234 0.15 20.54 17.37
CA LEU A 234 1.28 21.42 17.64
C LEU A 234 1.74 21.34 19.11
N ASN A 235 0.81 21.22 20.05
CA ASN A 235 1.13 21.01 21.47
C ASN A 235 1.87 19.69 21.68
N SER A 236 1.44 18.61 21.00
CA SER A 236 2.14 17.32 21.07
C SER A 236 3.56 17.40 20.51
N LEU A 237 3.75 18.04 19.36
CA LEU A 237 5.09 18.23 18.79
C LEU A 237 5.99 19.07 19.71
N HIS A 238 5.44 20.14 20.28
CA HIS A 238 6.16 21.00 21.23
C HIS A 238 6.53 20.25 22.54
N GLN A 239 5.63 19.43 23.07
CA GLN A 239 5.88 18.62 24.28
C GLN A 239 7.08 17.70 24.11
N PHE A 240 7.30 17.15 22.92
CA PHE A 240 8.41 16.24 22.62
C PHE A 240 9.61 16.94 21.96
N ASP A 241 9.60 18.28 21.88
CA ASP A 241 10.65 19.09 21.24
C ASP A 241 10.93 18.62 19.79
N ILE A 242 9.84 18.43 19.02
CA ILE A 242 9.91 18.03 17.63
C ILE A 242 9.62 19.22 16.73
N SER A 243 10.53 19.50 15.77
CA SER A 243 10.25 20.48 14.72
C SER A 243 9.05 20.03 13.87
N PRO A 244 8.05 20.89 13.66
CA PRO A 244 6.91 20.56 12.79
C PRO A 244 7.31 20.07 11.38
N SER A 245 8.47 20.49 10.89
CA SER A 245 9.02 20.04 9.60
C SER A 245 9.42 18.55 9.56
N ARG A 246 9.40 17.86 10.72
CA ARG A 246 9.64 16.41 10.80
C ARG A 246 8.37 15.59 10.63
N LEU A 247 7.23 16.23 10.48
CA LEU A 247 5.94 15.60 10.23
C LEU A 247 5.38 16.04 8.87
N THR A 248 4.96 15.09 8.08
CA THR A 248 4.15 15.31 6.86
C THR A 248 2.78 14.66 7.06
N LEU A 249 1.71 15.37 6.74
CA LEU A 249 0.36 14.83 6.75
C LEU A 249 -0.06 14.55 5.30
N GLU A 250 -0.50 13.32 5.05
CA GLU A 250 -0.91 12.86 3.72
C GLU A 250 -2.43 12.87 3.60
N LEU A 251 -2.93 13.50 2.56
CA LEU A 251 -4.35 13.59 2.26
C LEU A 251 -4.63 12.93 0.93
N LYS A 252 -5.54 11.97 0.94
CA LYS A 252 -5.99 11.35 -0.31
C LYS A 252 -6.79 12.35 -1.14
N GLU A 253 -6.63 12.26 -2.46
CA GLU A 253 -7.46 12.99 -3.40
C GLU A 253 -8.94 12.68 -3.11
N THR A 254 -9.65 13.61 -2.53
CA THR A 254 -11.07 13.41 -2.19
C THR A 254 -11.95 14.26 -3.08
N GLN A 255 -12.74 13.63 -3.93
CA GLN A 255 -13.78 14.27 -4.75
C GLN A 255 -14.88 14.98 -3.93
N ASN A 256 -14.87 14.85 -2.59
CA ASN A 256 -15.92 15.31 -1.69
C ASN A 256 -15.40 16.11 -0.48
N VAL A 257 -14.48 17.04 -0.67
CA VAL A 257 -14.23 18.05 0.38
C VAL A 257 -15.41 19.04 0.37
N ILE A 258 -16.40 18.76 1.20
CA ILE A 258 -17.70 19.45 1.22
C ILE A 258 -17.56 20.92 1.66
N ASP A 259 -16.48 21.29 2.35
CA ASP A 259 -16.19 22.67 2.74
C ASP A 259 -14.73 23.02 2.46
N ARG A 260 -14.50 23.47 1.21
CA ARG A 260 -13.15 23.81 0.73
C ARG A 260 -12.51 24.96 1.53
N ASP A 261 -13.31 25.92 1.99
CA ASP A 261 -12.79 27.10 2.66
C ASP A 261 -12.30 26.77 4.07
N LEU A 262 -13.07 25.96 4.82
CA LEU A 262 -12.66 25.46 6.13
C LEU A 262 -11.39 24.58 6.03
N CYS A 263 -11.35 23.68 5.06
CA CYS A 263 -10.17 22.84 4.82
C CYS A 263 -8.94 23.69 4.49
N LEU A 264 -9.08 24.69 3.64
CA LEU A 264 -8.00 25.58 3.25
C LEU A 264 -7.41 26.34 4.45
N ASP A 265 -8.23 26.82 5.38
CA ASP A 265 -7.76 27.52 6.58
C ASP A 265 -6.91 26.60 7.48
N VAL A 266 -7.42 25.38 7.76
CA VAL A 266 -6.71 24.41 8.58
C VAL A 266 -5.38 23.99 7.92
N LEU A 267 -5.39 23.70 6.61
CA LEU A 267 -4.18 23.33 5.87
C LEU A 267 -3.16 24.50 5.85
N LYS A 268 -3.60 25.74 5.70
CA LYS A 268 -2.71 26.92 5.80
C LYS A 268 -2.08 27.05 7.17
N ARG A 269 -2.85 26.83 8.25
CA ARG A 269 -2.33 26.87 9.62
C ARG A 269 -1.27 25.80 9.87
N LEU A 270 -1.50 24.59 9.41
CA LEU A 270 -0.52 23.49 9.46
C LEU A 270 0.77 23.87 8.72
N ARG A 271 0.64 24.42 7.51
CA ARG A 271 1.79 24.87 6.71
C ARG A 271 2.55 26.04 7.36
N GLN A 272 1.84 27.02 7.91
CA GLN A 272 2.46 28.14 8.63
C GLN A 272 3.24 27.68 9.87
N ALA A 273 2.78 26.61 10.51
CA ALA A 273 3.50 25.95 11.59
C ALA A 273 4.75 25.17 11.12
N GLY A 274 4.88 24.91 9.81
CA GLY A 274 6.01 24.19 9.21
C GLY A 274 5.75 22.71 8.94
N ILE A 275 4.53 22.19 9.16
CA ILE A 275 4.16 20.79 8.85
C ILE A 275 4.12 20.61 7.32
N GLY A 276 4.68 19.50 6.83
CA GLY A 276 4.55 19.07 5.44
C GLY A 276 3.12 18.62 5.12
N LEU A 277 2.64 18.90 3.91
CA LEU A 277 1.36 18.42 3.41
C LEU A 277 1.58 17.70 2.09
N ALA A 278 1.17 16.44 2.00
CA ALA A 278 1.27 15.65 0.78
C ALA A 278 -0.13 15.32 0.22
N LEU A 279 -0.29 15.46 -1.08
CA LEU A 279 -1.44 14.95 -1.80
C LEU A 279 -1.16 13.53 -2.26
N ASP A 280 -1.94 12.58 -1.74
CA ASP A 280 -1.75 11.14 -1.94
C ASP A 280 -2.63 10.58 -3.08
N ASP A 281 -2.17 9.47 -3.70
CA ASP A 281 -2.83 8.75 -4.80
C ASP A 281 -3.10 9.62 -6.06
N TYR A 282 -2.24 10.61 -6.38
CA TYR A 282 -2.45 11.50 -7.51
C TYR A 282 -2.24 10.79 -8.84
N GLY A 283 -3.28 10.80 -9.68
CA GLY A 283 -3.27 10.13 -10.99
C GLY A 283 -4.04 8.82 -11.03
N ALA A 284 -4.58 8.34 -9.90
CA ALA A 284 -5.40 7.13 -9.85
C ALA A 284 -6.80 7.29 -10.49
N GLY A 285 -7.24 8.51 -10.76
CA GLY A 285 -8.59 8.75 -11.26
C GLY A 285 -8.79 10.10 -11.94
N LEU A 286 -9.84 10.82 -11.58
CA LEU A 286 -10.14 12.16 -12.09
C LEU A 286 -9.37 13.24 -11.32
N SER A 287 -8.06 13.06 -11.20
CA SER A 287 -7.19 13.96 -10.47
C SER A 287 -7.33 15.41 -10.88
N SER A 288 -7.64 16.28 -9.91
CA SER A 288 -7.89 17.70 -10.19
C SER A 288 -6.61 18.50 -10.10
N ILE A 289 -6.10 18.96 -11.25
CA ILE A 289 -5.01 19.97 -11.29
C ILE A 289 -5.34 21.17 -10.38
N THR A 290 -6.64 21.46 -10.18
CA THR A 290 -7.11 22.55 -9.34
C THR A 290 -6.67 22.39 -7.88
N GLU A 291 -6.56 21.19 -7.35
CA GLU A 291 -6.15 20.96 -5.96
C GLU A 291 -4.69 21.27 -5.75
N LEU A 292 -3.81 20.93 -6.71
CA LEU A 292 -2.39 21.21 -6.62
C LEU A 292 -2.08 22.71 -6.47
N TYR A 293 -2.81 23.60 -7.16
CA TYR A 293 -2.50 25.04 -7.07
C TYR A 293 -3.34 25.81 -6.05
N LYS A 294 -4.44 25.24 -5.55
CA LYS A 294 -5.30 25.91 -4.56
C LYS A 294 -4.98 25.55 -3.13
N LEU A 295 -4.54 24.33 -2.89
CA LEU A 295 -4.22 23.82 -1.56
C LEU A 295 -2.70 23.92 -1.31
N PRO A 296 -2.26 24.20 -0.08
CA PRO A 296 -0.87 24.49 0.22
C PRO A 296 -0.03 23.21 0.37
N PHE A 297 -0.10 22.32 -0.60
CA PHE A 297 0.73 21.10 -0.61
C PHE A 297 2.21 21.41 -0.78
N THR A 298 3.05 20.60 -0.17
CA THR A 298 4.51 20.60 -0.32
C THR A 298 4.98 19.41 -1.11
N GLU A 299 4.16 18.38 -1.22
CA GLU A 299 4.49 17.14 -1.90
C GLU A 299 3.26 16.61 -2.63
N VAL A 300 3.48 15.95 -3.76
CA VAL A 300 2.48 15.14 -4.44
C VAL A 300 3.04 13.73 -4.63
N LYS A 301 2.26 12.71 -4.24
CA LYS A 301 2.61 11.31 -4.37
C LYS A 301 1.88 10.76 -5.59
N ILE A 302 2.65 10.32 -6.58
CA ILE A 302 2.13 9.80 -7.85
C ILE A 302 1.73 8.35 -7.64
N ASP A 303 0.48 8.06 -7.97
CA ASP A 303 -0.09 6.71 -7.85
C ASP A 303 0.72 5.66 -8.62
N ARG A 304 0.80 4.46 -8.04
CA ARG A 304 1.56 3.33 -8.55
C ARG A 304 1.17 2.92 -9.98
N ASP A 305 -0.12 3.01 -10.33
CA ASP A 305 -0.59 2.56 -11.64
C ASP A 305 -0.04 3.48 -12.74
N LEU A 306 0.03 4.80 -12.50
CA LEU A 306 0.67 5.73 -13.42
C LEU A 306 2.18 5.49 -13.53
N ILE A 307 2.86 5.15 -12.43
CA ILE A 307 4.29 4.79 -12.45
C ILE A 307 4.51 3.50 -13.26
N ALA A 308 3.70 2.47 -13.01
CA ALA A 308 3.75 1.20 -13.73
C ALA A 308 3.48 1.38 -15.24
N ASP A 309 2.45 2.14 -15.60
CA ASP A 309 2.12 2.45 -16.99
C ASP A 309 3.22 3.26 -17.67
N ALA A 310 3.83 4.24 -16.99
CA ALA A 310 4.93 5.01 -17.51
C ALA A 310 6.17 4.15 -17.81
N SER A 311 6.38 3.05 -17.08
CA SER A 311 7.45 2.09 -17.37
C SER A 311 7.27 1.38 -18.73
N ARG A 312 6.03 1.21 -19.19
CA ARG A 312 5.63 0.39 -20.34
C ARG A 312 5.21 1.23 -21.55
N ALA A 313 4.45 2.31 -21.33
CA ALA A 313 3.79 3.10 -22.37
C ALA A 313 4.41 4.49 -22.54
N ARG A 314 4.58 4.92 -23.82
CA ARG A 314 5.12 6.26 -24.14
C ARG A 314 4.20 7.38 -23.64
N ASP A 315 2.90 7.22 -23.83
CA ASP A 315 1.94 8.28 -23.52
C ASP A 315 1.84 8.49 -22.01
N ALA A 316 1.86 7.41 -21.20
CA ALA A 316 1.92 7.50 -19.75
C ALA A 316 3.20 8.21 -19.28
N ARG A 317 4.37 7.97 -19.93
CA ARG A 317 5.60 8.73 -19.64
C ARG A 317 5.47 10.22 -19.95
N VAL A 318 4.73 10.59 -20.99
CA VAL A 318 4.48 12.01 -21.31
C VAL A 318 3.59 12.63 -20.23
N VAL A 319 2.55 11.95 -19.79
CA VAL A 319 1.67 12.40 -18.72
C VAL A 319 2.43 12.55 -17.41
N LEU A 320 3.17 11.52 -16.98
CA LEU A 320 3.98 11.57 -15.76
C LEU A 320 4.94 12.77 -15.75
N ARG A 321 5.70 12.96 -16.83
CA ARG A 321 6.61 14.13 -16.94
C ARG A 321 5.88 15.46 -16.90
N ALA A 322 4.69 15.56 -17.48
CA ALA A 322 3.92 16.79 -17.45
C ALA A 322 3.44 17.12 -16.03
N ILE A 323 3.02 16.10 -15.27
CA ILE A 323 2.63 16.24 -13.85
C ILE A 323 3.84 16.67 -13.01
N VAL A 324 4.96 15.97 -13.12
CA VAL A 324 6.20 16.30 -12.38
C VAL A 324 6.62 17.76 -12.65
N ARG A 325 6.66 18.16 -13.92
CA ARG A 325 7.00 19.53 -14.28
C ARG A 325 6.03 20.56 -13.72
N LEU A 326 4.73 20.28 -13.77
CA LEU A 326 3.71 21.16 -13.19
C LEU A 326 3.90 21.30 -11.67
N ALA A 327 4.15 20.20 -10.95
CA ALA A 327 4.40 20.22 -9.51
C ALA A 327 5.64 21.08 -9.18
N HIS A 328 6.74 20.91 -9.91
CA HIS A 328 7.95 21.71 -9.72
C HIS A 328 7.74 23.20 -9.99
N GLU A 329 6.99 23.58 -11.03
CA GLU A 329 6.63 24.99 -11.29
C GLU A 329 5.79 25.60 -10.14
N LEU A 330 5.09 24.77 -9.38
CA LEU A 330 4.37 25.14 -8.16
C LEU A 330 5.20 25.02 -6.88
N SER A 331 6.48 24.64 -6.99
CA SER A 331 7.37 24.36 -5.85
C SER A 331 6.87 23.25 -4.93
N ILE A 332 6.33 22.19 -5.54
CA ILE A 332 5.83 20.98 -4.88
C ILE A 332 6.75 19.83 -5.26
N ASP A 333 7.28 19.11 -4.26
CA ASP A 333 8.09 17.91 -4.46
C ASP A 333 7.23 16.74 -4.97
N VAL A 334 7.84 15.82 -5.71
CA VAL A 334 7.13 14.69 -6.32
C VAL A 334 7.72 13.36 -5.86
N THR A 335 6.88 12.52 -5.26
CA THR A 335 7.22 11.15 -4.88
C THR A 335 6.52 10.16 -5.82
N GLY A 336 7.30 9.26 -6.43
CA GLY A 336 6.74 8.12 -7.18
C GLY A 336 6.44 6.95 -6.24
N GLU A 337 5.19 6.49 -6.21
CA GLU A 337 4.77 5.41 -5.34
C GLU A 337 4.73 4.05 -6.02
N GLY A 338 4.68 2.98 -5.20
CA GLY A 338 4.50 1.62 -5.64
C GLY A 338 5.60 1.11 -6.58
N VAL A 339 6.82 1.65 -6.48
CA VAL A 339 7.95 1.22 -7.31
C VAL A 339 8.38 -0.20 -6.93
N GLU A 340 8.10 -1.16 -7.82
CA GLU A 340 8.35 -2.60 -7.60
C GLU A 340 9.42 -3.16 -8.51
N THR A 341 9.69 -2.50 -9.64
CA THR A 341 10.65 -2.95 -10.66
C THR A 341 11.69 -1.88 -10.98
N HIS A 342 12.85 -2.32 -11.45
CA HIS A 342 13.88 -1.39 -11.95
C HIS A 342 13.39 -0.54 -13.14
N ALA A 343 12.43 -1.03 -13.93
CA ALA A 343 11.84 -0.29 -15.04
C ALA A 343 10.97 0.88 -14.53
N GLU A 344 10.18 0.65 -13.50
CA GLU A 344 9.38 1.68 -12.84
C GLU A 344 10.27 2.72 -12.16
N PHE A 345 11.31 2.28 -11.44
CA PHE A 345 12.30 3.18 -10.85
C PHE A 345 12.95 4.07 -11.92
N ALA A 346 13.38 3.48 -13.05
CA ALA A 346 13.97 4.23 -14.14
C ALA A 346 12.96 5.21 -14.79
N ALA A 347 11.68 4.86 -14.87
CA ALA A 347 10.63 5.73 -15.38
C ALA A 347 10.38 6.93 -14.46
N ALA A 348 10.29 6.72 -13.14
CA ALA A 348 10.16 7.78 -12.15
C ALA A 348 11.35 8.73 -12.17
N LEU A 349 12.57 8.18 -12.18
CA LEU A 349 13.81 8.97 -12.27
C LEU A 349 13.87 9.79 -13.57
N ALA A 350 13.55 9.19 -14.73
CA ALA A 350 13.54 9.86 -16.02
C ALA A 350 12.43 10.92 -16.16
N ALA A 351 11.37 10.81 -15.38
CA ALA A 351 10.31 11.81 -15.29
C ALA A 351 10.72 13.01 -14.43
N GLY A 352 11.73 12.85 -13.55
CA GLY A 352 12.22 13.87 -12.64
C GLY A 352 11.56 13.85 -11.26
N CYS A 353 11.03 12.69 -10.81
CA CYS A 353 10.57 12.57 -9.43
C CYS A 353 11.69 12.86 -8.45
N ASP A 354 11.40 13.56 -7.37
CA ASP A 354 12.38 13.93 -6.33
C ASP A 354 12.67 12.73 -5.41
N SER A 355 11.66 11.94 -5.14
CA SER A 355 11.80 10.73 -4.35
C SER A 355 10.91 9.59 -4.87
N VAL A 356 11.18 8.38 -4.38
CA VAL A 356 10.42 7.17 -4.71
C VAL A 356 10.21 6.30 -3.48
N GLN A 357 9.10 5.58 -3.48
CA GLN A 357 8.70 4.63 -2.46
C GLN A 357 8.15 3.36 -3.10
N GLY A 358 8.47 2.19 -2.56
CA GLY A 358 7.95 0.94 -3.10
C GLY A 358 8.71 -0.28 -2.63
N ARG A 359 8.22 -1.47 -2.97
CA ARG A 359 8.80 -2.76 -2.57
C ARG A 359 10.17 -3.04 -3.15
N LEU A 360 10.46 -2.48 -4.32
CA LEU A 360 11.81 -2.58 -4.89
C LEU A 360 12.87 -2.04 -3.92
N LEU A 361 12.52 -1.03 -3.11
CA LEU A 361 13.39 -0.36 -2.17
C LEU A 361 13.36 -1.05 -0.80
N CYS A 362 12.18 -1.05 -0.21
CA CYS A 362 11.90 -1.66 1.08
C CYS A 362 10.40 -1.85 1.25
N GLU A 363 10.00 -3.02 1.73
CA GLU A 363 8.62 -3.22 2.17
C GLU A 363 8.35 -2.46 3.48
N PRO A 364 7.09 -2.13 3.82
CA PRO A 364 6.76 -1.64 5.14
C PRO A 364 7.22 -2.63 6.23
N ARG A 365 7.98 -2.14 7.22
CA ARG A 365 8.59 -2.98 8.27
C ARG A 365 8.33 -2.41 9.66
N PRO A 366 8.37 -3.26 10.70
CA PRO A 366 8.39 -2.79 12.09
C PRO A 366 9.59 -1.86 12.35
N PRO A 367 9.50 -0.95 13.34
CA PRO A 367 10.53 0.06 13.60
C PRO A 367 11.96 -0.49 13.65
N PHE A 368 12.16 -1.57 14.41
CA PHE A 368 13.51 -2.13 14.60
C PHE A 368 14.14 -2.69 13.30
N GLN A 369 13.30 -3.21 12.38
CA GLN A 369 13.79 -3.68 11.07
C GLN A 369 14.12 -2.51 10.13
N VAL A 370 13.41 -1.38 10.26
CA VAL A 370 13.77 -0.15 9.56
C VAL A 370 15.10 0.38 10.07
N GLU A 371 15.34 0.37 11.39
CA GLU A 371 16.63 0.75 11.98
C GLU A 371 17.79 -0.11 11.44
N GLN A 372 17.60 -1.43 11.35
CA GLN A 372 18.58 -2.32 10.75
C GLN A 372 18.83 -1.99 9.28
N PHE A 373 17.78 -1.78 8.51
CA PHE A 373 17.86 -1.40 7.09
C PHE A 373 18.62 -0.09 6.90
N LEU A 374 18.36 0.93 7.70
CA LEU A 374 19.05 2.22 7.65
C LEU A 374 20.56 2.10 8.02
N ARG A 375 20.90 1.20 8.92
CA ARG A 375 22.30 0.98 9.35
C ARG A 375 23.09 0.09 8.40
N SER A 376 22.43 -0.78 7.64
CA SER A 376 23.12 -1.75 6.77
C SER A 376 23.69 -1.11 5.49
N ASN A 377 23.34 0.12 5.15
CA ASN A 377 23.68 0.78 3.88
C ASN A 377 23.36 -0.09 2.63
N GLU A 378 22.44 -1.06 2.75
CA GLU A 378 22.12 -2.03 1.70
C GLU A 378 21.30 -1.46 0.54
N VAL A 379 21.20 -0.13 0.41
CA VAL A 379 20.58 0.50 -0.75
C VAL A 379 21.59 0.56 -1.90
N ASP A 380 22.12 -0.59 -2.34
CA ASP A 380 22.95 -0.66 -3.56
C ASP A 380 22.06 -0.97 -4.78
N PHE A 381 21.32 0.04 -5.24
CA PHE A 381 20.55 -0.01 -6.49
C PHE A 381 21.40 0.26 -7.73
N ARG A 382 22.62 -0.27 -7.78
CA ARG A 382 23.33 -0.30 -9.05
C ARG A 382 22.56 -1.24 -9.99
N PRO A 383 22.12 -0.78 -11.18
CA PRO A 383 21.59 -1.70 -12.17
C PRO A 383 22.68 -2.72 -12.44
N LYS A 384 22.40 -4.01 -12.25
CA LYS A 384 23.30 -5.08 -12.67
C LYS A 384 23.60 -4.81 -14.12
N ARG A 385 24.84 -4.42 -14.46
CA ARG A 385 25.27 -4.22 -15.84
C ARG A 385 24.94 -5.52 -16.56
N GLY A 386 24.04 -5.44 -17.53
CA GLY A 386 23.73 -6.55 -18.40
C GLY A 386 25.03 -7.03 -18.99
N VAL A 387 25.29 -8.33 -18.89
CA VAL A 387 26.37 -9.01 -19.59
C VAL A 387 26.10 -8.80 -21.09
N GLY A 388 26.82 -7.86 -21.70
CA GLY A 388 26.75 -7.64 -23.15
C GLY A 388 26.76 -6.17 -23.58
N GLN A 389 27.82 -5.42 -23.22
CA GLN A 389 28.30 -4.35 -24.10
C GLN A 389 29.82 -4.35 -24.07
N THR A 390 30.37 -4.82 -25.17
CA THR A 390 31.78 -4.83 -25.51
C THR A 390 32.39 -3.45 -25.48
N ASP A 391 33.59 -3.37 -24.95
CA ASP A 391 34.52 -2.24 -25.08
C ASP A 391 34.60 -1.73 -26.52
N GLY A 392 34.48 -0.41 -26.65
CA GLY A 392 34.83 0.25 -27.91
C GLY A 392 34.44 1.72 -27.92
N LEU A 393 35.29 2.58 -27.38
CA LEU A 393 35.87 3.73 -28.09
C LEU A 393 36.51 4.70 -27.08
N ARG A 394 37.84 4.52 -26.93
CA ARG A 394 38.70 5.65 -26.55
C ARG A 394 38.71 6.63 -27.74
N VAL A 395 38.31 7.85 -27.52
CA VAL A 395 38.72 8.96 -28.38
C VAL A 395 39.59 9.89 -27.56
N ALA A 396 40.82 10.00 -28.03
CA ALA A 396 41.87 10.83 -27.49
C ALA A 396 41.56 12.33 -27.67
N ALA A 397 42.02 13.11 -26.69
CA ALA A 397 42.09 14.56 -26.72
C ALA A 397 43.03 15.04 -27.84
N HIS A 398 42.64 16.11 -28.46
CA HIS A 398 43.51 17.23 -28.88
C HIS A 398 42.76 18.52 -28.66
#